data_b1cea51c722923081302b3da615b8d9d
#
_entry.id   b1cea51c722923081302b3da615b8d9d
#
_cell.length_a   1.000
_cell.length_b   1.000
_cell.length_c   1.000
_cell.angle_alpha   90.00
_cell.angle_beta   90.00
_cell.angle_gamma   90.00
#
_symmetry.space_group_name_H-M   'P 1'
#
loop_
_entity.id
_entity.type
_entity.pdbx_description
1 polymer ?
#
loop_
_entity_poly.entity_id
_entity_poly.type
_entity_poly.pdbx_seq_one_letter_code
_entity_poly.pdbx_strand_id
1 'polypeptide(L)'
;MENTSPPPQKKGLGALTWVGIGCGGIIVLLIIGGLILVPKLKKFGEAAAAVAEEMKTNPTRATASTMIITGIFEMAAEDAAHKRYTVREKQGGKLTTIYWDAKANAPATVEGDFTAIPAAESAPAPAAEPEPAAK
;
A
#
# COMPACT_ATOMS: atom_id res chain seq x y z
N MET A 1 -40.06 -60.52 25.30
CA MET A 1 -40.14 -59.32 24.41
C MET A 1 -39.44 -58.20 25.11
N GLU A 2 -38.20 -57.94 24.74
CA GLU A 2 -37.41 -56.83 25.27
C GLU A 2 -37.86 -55.54 24.56
N ASN A 3 -38.45 -54.68 25.33
CA ASN A 3 -38.78 -53.36 24.90
C ASN A 3 -37.50 -52.52 24.97
N THR A 4 -36.71 -52.55 23.92
CA THR A 4 -35.55 -51.67 23.78
C THR A 4 -36.06 -50.30 23.40
N SER A 5 -36.26 -49.43 24.42
CA SER A 5 -36.49 -48.01 24.19
C SER A 5 -35.30 -47.42 23.47
N PRO A 6 -35.47 -46.71 22.37
CA PRO A 6 -34.35 -46.04 21.70
C PRO A 6 -33.68 -45.04 22.68
N PRO A 7 -32.36 -44.93 22.66
CA PRO A 7 -31.65 -44.01 23.54
C PRO A 7 -32.13 -42.60 23.29
N PRO A 8 -32.30 -41.77 24.32
CA PRO A 8 -32.71 -40.36 24.15
C PRO A 8 -31.70 -39.65 23.23
N GLN A 9 -32.16 -39.28 22.08
CA GLN A 9 -31.35 -38.42 21.22
C GLN A 9 -31.06 -37.13 21.99
N LYS A 10 -29.80 -36.96 22.38
CA LYS A 10 -29.34 -35.65 22.85
C LYS A 10 -29.63 -34.69 21.72
N LYS A 11 -30.64 -33.82 21.91
CA LYS A 11 -30.82 -32.65 21.06
C LYS A 11 -29.58 -31.81 21.29
N GLY A 12 -28.54 -32.05 20.51
CA GLY A 12 -27.43 -31.11 20.40
C GLY A 12 -28.02 -29.77 20.01
N LEU A 13 -27.50 -28.74 20.58
CA LEU A 13 -27.81 -27.39 20.12
C LEU A 13 -27.74 -27.44 18.60
N GLY A 14 -28.92 -27.34 17.94
CA GLY A 14 -29.06 -27.68 16.55
C GLY A 14 -28.13 -26.86 15.68
N ALA A 15 -27.76 -27.41 14.53
CA ALA A 15 -26.96 -26.73 13.53
C ALA A 15 -27.43 -25.28 13.26
N LEU A 16 -28.76 -25.03 13.42
CA LEU A 16 -29.33 -23.68 13.35
C LEU A 16 -28.81 -22.72 14.42
N THR A 17 -28.54 -23.19 15.64
CA THR A 17 -27.98 -22.34 16.71
C THR A 17 -26.53 -21.99 16.43
N TRP A 18 -25.76 -22.92 15.88
CA TRP A 18 -24.39 -22.69 15.45
C TRP A 18 -24.31 -21.72 14.27
N VAL A 19 -25.23 -21.86 13.30
CA VAL A 19 -25.34 -20.94 12.17
C VAL A 19 -25.77 -19.54 12.63
N GLY A 20 -26.69 -19.44 13.59
CA GLY A 20 -27.12 -18.15 14.16
C GLY A 20 -26.00 -17.43 14.90
N ILE A 21 -25.21 -18.15 15.70
CA ILE A 21 -24.06 -17.58 16.42
C ILE A 21 -22.93 -17.21 15.43
N GLY A 22 -22.68 -18.05 14.43
CA GLY A 22 -21.67 -17.78 13.40
C GLY A 22 -22.02 -16.55 12.54
N CYS A 23 -23.23 -16.47 12.00
CA CYS A 23 -23.69 -15.33 11.19
C CYS A 23 -23.80 -14.03 12.02
N GLY A 24 -24.35 -14.11 13.23
CA GLY A 24 -24.45 -12.94 14.11
C GLY A 24 -23.10 -12.40 14.52
N GLY A 25 -22.13 -13.28 14.83
CA GLY A 25 -20.77 -12.90 15.15
C GLY A 25 -20.04 -12.23 13.99
N ILE A 26 -20.22 -12.72 12.77
CA ILE A 26 -19.64 -12.10 11.57
C ILE A 26 -20.21 -10.71 11.31
N ILE A 27 -21.52 -10.54 11.45
CA ILE A 27 -22.16 -9.23 11.26
C ILE A 27 -21.67 -8.23 12.30
N VAL A 28 -21.55 -8.62 13.57
CA VAL A 28 -21.02 -7.76 14.63
C VAL A 28 -19.55 -7.40 14.36
N LEU A 29 -18.72 -8.35 13.93
CA LEU A 29 -17.34 -8.09 13.54
C LEU A 29 -17.23 -7.14 12.33
N LEU A 30 -18.12 -7.28 11.35
CA LEU A 30 -18.16 -6.38 10.21
C LEU A 30 -18.58 -4.96 10.60
N ILE A 31 -19.53 -4.81 11.53
CA ILE A 31 -19.96 -3.50 12.03
C ILE A 31 -18.83 -2.85 12.83
N ILE A 32 -18.23 -3.56 13.77
CA ILE A 32 -17.14 -3.04 14.60
C ILE A 32 -15.90 -2.78 13.72
N GLY A 33 -15.54 -3.72 12.86
CA GLY A 33 -14.48 -3.56 11.89
C GLY A 33 -14.71 -2.39 10.95
N GLY A 34 -15.96 -2.23 10.45
CA GLY A 34 -16.34 -1.12 9.60
C GLY A 34 -16.22 0.23 10.31
N LEU A 35 -16.71 0.35 11.54
CA LEU A 35 -16.61 1.59 12.33
C LEU A 35 -15.15 2.01 12.60
N ILE A 36 -14.25 1.05 12.78
CA ILE A 36 -12.83 1.32 13.01
C ILE A 36 -12.09 1.55 11.68
N LEU A 37 -12.45 0.81 10.64
CA LEU A 37 -11.78 0.86 9.33
C LEU A 37 -12.20 2.07 8.47
N VAL A 38 -13.45 2.50 8.54
CA VAL A 38 -13.98 3.57 7.69
C VAL A 38 -13.16 4.86 7.77
N PRO A 39 -12.78 5.40 8.95
CA PRO A 39 -11.97 6.61 9.01
C PRO A 39 -10.54 6.39 8.47
N LYS A 40 -10.01 5.18 8.62
CA LYS A 40 -8.69 4.81 8.05
C LYS A 40 -8.77 4.65 6.53
N LEU A 41 -9.84 4.06 6.03
CA LEU A 41 -10.10 3.92 4.59
C LEU A 41 -10.31 5.27 3.90
N LYS A 42 -10.98 6.23 4.54
CA LYS A 42 -11.10 7.59 3.99
C LYS A 42 -9.75 8.26 3.83
N LYS A 43 -8.91 8.25 4.87
CA LYS A 43 -7.54 8.78 4.81
C LYS A 43 -6.69 8.07 3.76
N PHE A 44 -6.82 6.76 3.65
CA PHE A 44 -6.13 5.98 2.63
C PHE A 44 -6.62 6.33 1.22
N GLY A 45 -7.92 6.50 1.04
CA GLY A 45 -8.53 6.91 -0.24
C GLY A 45 -8.08 8.30 -0.68
N GLU A 46 -8.04 9.26 0.24
CA GLU A 46 -7.52 10.62 -0.03
C GLU A 46 -6.04 10.59 -0.38
N ALA A 47 -5.24 9.83 0.36
CA ALA A 47 -3.82 9.65 0.06
C ALA A 47 -3.60 8.95 -1.29
N ALA A 48 -4.38 7.93 -1.60
CA ALA A 48 -4.31 7.24 -2.89
C ALA A 48 -4.71 8.15 -4.05
N ALA A 49 -5.72 9.01 -3.88
CA ALA A 49 -6.12 10.00 -4.88
C ALA A 49 -5.01 11.05 -5.11
N ALA A 50 -4.37 11.51 -4.05
CA ALA A 50 -3.22 12.43 -4.16
C ALA A 50 -2.06 11.77 -4.91
N VAL A 51 -1.74 10.52 -4.64
CA VAL A 51 -0.71 9.76 -5.35
C VAL A 51 -1.08 9.56 -6.83
N ALA A 52 -2.35 9.31 -7.13
CA ALA A 52 -2.79 9.16 -8.51
C ALA A 52 -2.60 10.46 -9.32
N GLU A 53 -2.84 11.61 -8.70
CA GLU A 53 -2.57 12.90 -9.32
C GLU A 53 -1.06 13.16 -9.46
N GLU A 54 -0.30 12.83 -8.42
CA GLU A 54 1.16 12.95 -8.43
C GLU A 54 1.82 12.03 -9.48
N MET A 55 1.22 10.88 -9.77
CA MET A 55 1.69 9.95 -10.81
C MET A 55 1.73 10.60 -12.19
N LYS A 56 0.84 11.54 -12.47
CA LYS A 56 0.79 12.26 -13.75
C LYS A 56 1.93 13.26 -13.89
N THR A 57 2.35 13.88 -12.80
CA THR A 57 3.35 14.95 -12.78
C THR A 57 4.73 14.47 -12.41
N ASN A 58 4.84 13.58 -11.43
CA ASN A 58 6.09 13.04 -10.94
C ASN A 58 5.93 11.56 -10.51
N PRO A 59 6.00 10.62 -11.45
CA PRO A 59 5.78 9.20 -11.16
C PRO A 59 6.80 8.63 -10.17
N THR A 60 8.01 9.17 -10.12
CA THR A 60 9.05 8.71 -9.18
C THR A 60 8.66 9.06 -7.73
N ARG A 61 8.20 10.28 -7.51
CA ARG A 61 7.69 10.71 -6.19
C ARG A 61 6.43 9.96 -5.81
N ALA A 62 5.52 9.74 -6.75
CA ALA A 62 4.31 8.97 -6.52
C ALA A 62 4.61 7.53 -6.08
N THR A 63 5.65 6.92 -6.63
CA THR A 63 6.12 5.60 -6.19
C THR A 63 6.62 5.64 -4.75
N ALA A 64 7.42 6.63 -4.36
CA ALA A 64 7.86 6.82 -2.98
C ALA A 64 6.67 7.06 -2.04
N SER A 65 5.73 7.91 -2.43
CA SER A 65 4.51 8.19 -1.67
C SER A 65 3.66 6.92 -1.47
N THR A 66 3.56 6.06 -2.48
CA THR A 66 2.87 4.78 -2.36
C THR A 66 3.51 3.89 -1.30
N MET A 67 4.83 3.81 -1.24
CA MET A 67 5.53 3.05 -0.21
C MET A 67 5.29 3.63 1.20
N ILE A 68 5.26 4.94 1.33
CA ILE A 68 5.03 5.63 2.61
C ILE A 68 3.59 5.42 3.12
N ILE A 69 2.59 5.42 2.23
CA ILE A 69 1.18 5.22 2.58
C ILE A 69 0.95 3.86 3.23
N THR A 70 1.75 2.85 2.91
CA THR A 70 1.67 1.54 3.58
C THR A 70 1.95 1.62 5.09
N GLY A 71 2.58 2.70 5.55
CA GLY A 71 2.96 2.91 6.95
C GLY A 71 4.24 2.17 7.36
N ILE A 72 4.80 1.36 6.48
CA ILE A 72 6.03 0.58 6.71
C ILE A 72 7.27 1.44 6.46
N PHE A 73 7.18 2.39 5.55
CA PHE A 73 8.28 3.25 5.13
C PHE A 73 8.08 4.70 5.55
N GLU A 74 9.18 5.43 5.65
CA GLU A 74 9.21 6.88 5.86
C GLU A 74 10.19 7.53 4.86
N MET A 75 9.98 8.79 4.55
CA MET A 75 10.90 9.54 3.68
C MET A 75 12.21 9.78 4.44
N ALA A 76 13.32 9.31 3.91
CA ALA A 76 14.65 9.51 4.48
C ALA A 76 15.41 10.64 3.79
N ALA A 77 15.30 10.76 2.47
CA ALA A 77 15.92 11.82 1.70
C ALA A 77 15.12 12.10 0.42
N GLU A 78 15.14 13.32 -0.02
CA GLU A 78 14.45 13.78 -1.22
C GLU A 78 15.37 14.67 -2.07
N ASP A 79 15.50 14.34 -3.35
CA ASP A 79 16.16 15.14 -4.37
C ASP A 79 15.18 15.35 -5.54
N ALA A 80 14.28 16.30 -5.37
CA ALA A 80 13.22 16.57 -6.34
C ALA A 80 13.78 17.06 -7.68
N ALA A 81 14.91 17.77 -7.68
CA ALA A 81 15.55 18.29 -8.89
C ALA A 81 15.99 17.16 -9.85
N HIS A 82 16.47 16.04 -9.28
CA HIS A 82 16.91 14.88 -10.05
C HIS A 82 15.90 13.73 -10.01
N LYS A 83 14.70 13.94 -9.43
CA LYS A 83 13.64 12.93 -9.29
C LYS A 83 14.14 11.66 -8.59
N ARG A 84 14.84 11.84 -7.47
CA ARG A 84 15.38 10.78 -6.63
C ARG A 84 14.82 10.88 -5.22
N TYR A 85 14.36 9.78 -4.68
CA TYR A 85 13.73 9.72 -3.36
C TYR A 85 14.22 8.49 -2.63
N THR A 86 14.68 8.66 -1.40
CA THR A 86 15.09 7.53 -0.55
C THR A 86 14.08 7.37 0.58
N VAL A 87 13.55 6.19 0.71
CA VAL A 87 12.66 5.77 1.80
C VAL A 87 13.40 4.83 2.74
N ARG A 88 13.06 4.89 4.02
CA ARG A 88 13.59 4.03 5.06
C ARG A 88 12.50 3.14 5.60
N GLU A 89 12.79 1.86 5.73
CA GLU A 89 11.93 0.93 6.45
C GLU A 89 11.98 1.23 7.96
N LYS A 90 10.83 1.44 8.58
CA LYS A 90 10.72 1.84 10.00
C LYS A 90 11.23 0.77 10.97
N GLN A 91 11.04 -0.50 10.65
CA GLN A 91 11.45 -1.61 11.52
C GLN A 91 12.88 -2.06 11.28
N GLY A 92 13.28 -2.20 10.03
CA GLY A 92 14.61 -2.70 9.65
C GLY A 92 15.65 -1.61 9.42
N GLY A 93 15.24 -0.35 9.26
CA GLY A 93 16.13 0.75 8.92
C GLY A 93 16.73 0.67 7.51
N LYS A 94 16.28 -0.29 6.70
CA LYS A 94 16.74 -0.51 5.34
C LYS A 94 16.37 0.67 4.45
N LEU A 95 17.34 1.15 3.68
CA LEU A 95 17.14 2.23 2.72
C LEU A 95 16.83 1.67 1.34
N THR A 96 15.87 2.29 0.66
CA THR A 96 15.54 2.03 -0.72
C THR A 96 15.41 3.36 -1.45
N THR A 97 16.14 3.50 -2.55
CA THR A 97 16.08 4.71 -3.37
C THR A 97 15.25 4.45 -4.62
N ILE A 98 14.33 5.36 -4.89
CA ILE A 98 13.51 5.39 -6.10
C ILE A 98 14.10 6.45 -7.02
N TYR A 99 14.36 6.11 -8.25
CA TYR A 99 14.93 7.00 -9.25
C TYR A 99 14.27 6.79 -10.61
N TRP A 100 14.50 7.71 -11.54
CA TRP A 100 14.01 7.57 -12.91
C TRP A 100 14.99 6.78 -13.75
N ASP A 101 14.57 5.64 -14.28
CA ASP A 101 15.33 4.87 -15.25
C ASP A 101 14.99 5.34 -16.67
N ALA A 102 15.93 6.06 -17.29
CA ALA A 102 15.75 6.60 -18.64
C ALA A 102 15.64 5.50 -19.71
N LYS A 103 16.26 4.34 -19.49
CA LYS A 103 16.18 3.20 -20.43
C LYS A 103 14.83 2.52 -20.41
N ALA A 104 14.31 2.28 -19.22
CA ALA A 104 12.99 1.70 -19.00
C ALA A 104 11.86 2.74 -19.18
N ASN A 105 12.21 4.03 -19.15
CA ASN A 105 11.26 5.16 -19.12
C ASN A 105 10.21 5.00 -18.02
N ALA A 106 10.66 4.62 -16.83
CA ALA A 106 9.84 4.30 -15.67
C ALA A 106 10.60 4.52 -14.35
N PRO A 107 9.90 4.68 -13.23
CA PRO A 107 10.53 4.64 -11.92
C PRO A 107 11.17 3.27 -11.66
N ALA A 108 12.40 3.27 -11.15
CA ALA A 108 13.13 2.10 -10.71
C ALA A 108 13.52 2.24 -9.24
N THR A 109 13.84 1.12 -8.61
CA THR A 109 14.27 1.08 -7.22
C THR A 109 15.63 0.40 -7.07
N VAL A 110 16.43 0.90 -6.15
CA VAL A 110 17.70 0.30 -5.76
C VAL A 110 17.81 0.30 -4.24
N GLU A 111 18.42 -0.74 -3.71
CA GLU A 111 18.66 -0.83 -2.26
C GLU A 111 19.84 0.06 -1.89
N GLY A 112 19.68 0.90 -0.88
CA GLY A 112 20.67 1.87 -0.44
C GLY A 112 20.19 3.32 -0.62
N ASP A 113 21.12 4.26 -0.49
CA ASP A 113 20.90 5.69 -0.69
C ASP A 113 21.16 6.14 -2.16
N PHE A 114 21.24 7.41 -2.40
CA PHE A 114 21.49 7.96 -3.75
C PHE A 114 22.80 7.46 -4.38
N THR A 115 23.77 7.05 -3.59
CA THR A 115 25.05 6.53 -4.10
C THR A 115 24.92 5.16 -4.73
N ALA A 116 23.86 4.42 -4.43
CA ALA A 116 23.58 3.10 -5.00
C ALA A 116 22.99 3.17 -6.41
N ILE A 117 22.58 4.37 -6.88
CA ILE A 117 22.05 4.55 -8.23
C ILE A 117 23.17 4.29 -9.25
N PRO A 118 22.94 3.51 -10.32
CA PRO A 118 23.91 3.30 -11.38
C PRO A 118 24.42 4.62 -11.97
N ALA A 119 25.71 4.73 -12.20
CA ALA A 119 26.33 5.97 -12.67
C ALA A 119 25.77 6.49 -14.00
N ALA A 120 25.30 5.60 -14.87
CA ALA A 120 24.66 5.96 -16.13
C ALA A 120 23.32 6.70 -15.95
N GLU A 121 22.66 6.55 -14.79
CA GLU A 121 21.37 7.14 -14.47
C GLU A 121 21.44 8.23 -13.40
N SER A 122 22.63 8.43 -12.85
CA SER A 122 22.94 9.55 -11.94
C SER A 122 23.11 10.87 -12.68
N ALA A 123 23.22 10.85 -14.00
CA ALA A 123 23.31 12.06 -14.81
C ALA A 123 21.98 12.87 -14.67
N PRO A 124 22.08 14.20 -14.55
CA PRO A 124 20.89 15.03 -14.53
C PRO A 124 20.06 14.76 -15.79
N ALA A 125 18.74 14.61 -15.62
CA ALA A 125 17.84 14.52 -16.74
C ALA A 125 18.13 15.72 -17.66
N PRO A 126 18.25 15.53 -18.99
CA PRO A 126 18.43 16.66 -19.90
C PRO A 126 17.30 17.66 -19.62
N ALA A 127 17.70 18.93 -19.42
CA ALA A 127 16.74 20.00 -19.25
C ALA A 127 15.72 19.89 -20.36
N ALA A 128 14.42 19.88 -20.01
CA ALA A 128 13.37 19.90 -20.99
C ALA A 128 13.66 21.04 -21.95
N GLU A 129 13.86 20.70 -23.20
CA GLU A 129 14.06 21.71 -24.26
C GLU A 129 12.89 22.69 -24.17
N PRO A 130 13.11 23.99 -24.09
CA PRO A 130 12.01 24.93 -24.04
C PRO A 130 11.19 24.74 -25.31
N GLU A 131 9.92 24.45 -25.11
CA GLU A 131 8.96 24.32 -26.19
C GLU A 131 9.09 25.57 -27.09
N PRO A 132 9.30 25.42 -28.41
CA PRO A 132 9.43 26.58 -29.28
C PRO A 132 8.16 27.40 -29.14
N ALA A 133 8.32 28.66 -28.74
CA ALA A 133 7.20 29.57 -28.61
C ALA A 133 6.44 29.57 -29.92
N ALA A 134 5.16 29.15 -29.89
CA ALA A 134 4.27 29.25 -31.03
C ALA A 134 4.17 30.69 -31.48
N LYS A 135 4.55 30.95 -32.72
CA LYS A 135 4.32 32.26 -33.35
C LYS A 135 2.88 32.32 -33.81
#